data_71df73414e47c294900c29ce834e7e9b
#
_entry.id   71df73414e47c294900c29ce834e7e9b
#
_cell.length_a   1.000
_cell.length_b   1.000
_cell.length_c   1.000
_cell.angle_alpha   90.00
_cell.angle_beta   90.00
_cell.angle_gamma   90.00
#
_symmetry.space_group_name_H-M   'P 1'
#
loop_
_entity.id
_entity.type
_entity.pdbx_description
1 polymer ?
#
loop_
_entity_poly.entity_id
_entity_poly.type
_entity_poly.pdbx_seq_one_letter_code
_entity_poly.pdbx_strand_id
1 'polypeptide(L)'
;AGLVKVNTGSVTYQDMPIGVESKKHISYMSTEPFYYDYMKIRDVGQFYADFFEDFDESRFASLLQFMQLTPDLKVKALSSGMAAKLKIAATLSRNAEVCMLDEPLNGIDLIGRDQIIQSILRAANPNATILISSHLFDELEPIVDHIVMMANGSLVLEGELEEIRTRYGKSISDLYREYFSGVSQPAFPQNPPVNPTV
;
A
#
# COMPACT_ATOMS: atom_id res chain seq x y z
N ALA A 1 -9.79 2.15 -4.49
CA ALA A 1 -9.34 3.12 -5.51
C ALA A 1 -10.41 3.43 -6.59
N GLY A 2 -11.40 2.56 -6.80
CA GLY A 2 -12.45 2.78 -7.81
C GLY A 2 -11.97 2.70 -9.26
N LEU A 3 -10.95 1.90 -9.52
CA LEU A 3 -10.42 1.65 -10.88
C LEU A 3 -11.24 0.60 -11.62
N VAL A 4 -11.88 -0.29 -10.89
CA VAL A 4 -12.70 -1.39 -11.43
C VAL A 4 -14.13 -1.21 -10.93
N LYS A 5 -15.10 -1.40 -11.86
CA LYS A 5 -16.51 -1.38 -11.50
C LYS A 5 -16.88 -2.72 -10.85
N VAL A 6 -17.58 -2.68 -9.72
CA VAL A 6 -18.09 -3.89 -9.06
C VAL A 6 -19.27 -4.49 -9.88
N ASN A 7 -19.31 -5.80 -9.97
CA ASN A 7 -20.42 -6.50 -10.65
C ASN A 7 -21.65 -6.62 -9.74
N THR A 8 -21.43 -6.88 -8.45
CA THR A 8 -22.48 -7.02 -7.43
C THR A 8 -21.97 -6.45 -6.12
N GLY A 9 -22.89 -6.07 -5.23
CA GLY A 9 -22.53 -5.42 -3.96
C GLY A 9 -22.16 -3.95 -4.12
N SER A 10 -21.57 -3.37 -3.08
CA SER A 10 -21.12 -1.97 -3.04
C SER A 10 -19.77 -1.84 -2.34
N VAL A 11 -19.04 -0.80 -2.71
CA VAL A 11 -17.82 -0.38 -2.02
C VAL A 11 -18.02 1.07 -1.59
N THR A 12 -17.86 1.33 -0.31
CA THR A 12 -18.02 2.67 0.28
C THR A 12 -16.77 3.07 1.06
N TYR A 13 -16.62 4.35 1.27
CA TYR A 13 -15.69 4.96 2.19
C TYR A 13 -16.49 5.85 3.13
N GLN A 14 -16.53 5.54 4.44
CA GLN A 14 -17.35 6.26 5.44
C GLN A 14 -18.81 6.45 4.96
N ASP A 15 -19.45 5.35 4.52
CA ASP A 15 -20.81 5.33 3.94
C ASP A 15 -20.97 6.11 2.61
N MET A 16 -19.92 6.73 2.12
CA MET A 16 -19.89 7.47 0.86
C MET A 16 -19.53 6.52 -0.29
N PRO A 17 -20.29 6.50 -1.39
CA PRO A 17 -19.92 5.73 -2.59
C PRO A 17 -18.54 6.14 -3.11
N ILE A 18 -17.78 5.15 -3.62
CA ILE A 18 -16.50 5.45 -4.26
C ILE A 18 -16.71 6.31 -5.51
N GLY A 19 -16.17 7.52 -5.49
CA GLY A 19 -16.31 8.53 -6.53
C GLY A 19 -15.28 9.65 -6.40
N VAL A 20 -15.56 10.79 -6.97
CA VAL A 20 -14.66 11.96 -6.94
C VAL A 20 -14.38 12.40 -5.50
N GLU A 21 -15.44 12.54 -4.70
CA GLU A 21 -15.32 13.02 -3.31
C GLU A 21 -14.52 12.04 -2.44
N SER A 22 -14.85 10.75 -2.46
CA SER A 22 -14.10 9.76 -1.66
C SER A 22 -12.62 9.67 -2.05
N LYS A 23 -12.28 9.91 -3.33
CA LYS A 23 -10.88 9.91 -3.81
C LYS A 23 -10.03 11.05 -3.28
N LYS A 24 -10.64 12.12 -2.78
CA LYS A 24 -9.92 13.20 -2.09
C LYS A 24 -9.26 12.69 -0.80
N HIS A 25 -9.87 11.70 -0.16
CA HIS A 25 -9.42 11.11 1.11
C HIS A 25 -8.56 9.85 0.92
N ILE A 26 -8.36 9.39 -0.33
CA ILE A 26 -7.67 8.15 -0.63
C ILE A 26 -6.44 8.44 -1.49
N SER A 27 -5.27 8.05 -1.01
CA SER A 27 -4.04 8.00 -1.79
C SER A 27 -3.80 6.58 -2.29
N TYR A 28 -3.45 6.42 -3.56
CA TYR A 28 -3.23 5.10 -4.17
C TYR A 28 -1.95 5.09 -4.99
N MET A 29 -1.04 4.20 -4.63
CA MET A 29 0.12 3.87 -5.43
C MET A 29 -0.20 2.68 -6.34
N SER A 30 -0.31 2.95 -7.63
CA SER A 30 -0.50 1.89 -8.64
C SER A 30 0.83 1.27 -9.08
N THR A 31 0.73 0.11 -9.70
CA THR A 31 1.87 -0.53 -10.38
C THR A 31 2.44 0.40 -11.47
N GLU A 32 1.56 0.98 -12.29
CA GLU A 32 1.94 1.96 -13.31
C GLU A 32 1.98 3.39 -12.74
N PRO A 33 2.96 4.21 -13.11
CA PRO A 33 3.04 5.59 -12.66
C PRO A 33 1.98 6.48 -13.31
N PHE A 34 1.50 7.52 -12.60
CA PHE A 34 0.56 8.52 -13.10
C PHE A 34 1.23 9.75 -13.70
N TYR A 35 2.56 9.75 -13.86
CA TYR A 35 3.36 10.85 -14.38
C TYR A 35 4.13 10.42 -15.64
N TYR A 36 4.68 11.37 -16.37
CA TYR A 36 5.27 11.13 -17.67
C TYR A 36 6.79 11.02 -17.64
N ASP A 37 7.37 10.21 -18.52
CA ASP A 37 8.80 9.94 -18.62
C ASP A 37 9.66 11.18 -18.92
N TYR A 38 9.11 12.19 -19.57
CA TYR A 38 9.82 13.44 -19.87
C TYR A 38 9.98 14.37 -18.67
N MET A 39 9.19 14.19 -17.62
CA MET A 39 9.24 14.98 -16.40
C MET A 39 10.56 14.78 -15.65
N LYS A 40 10.96 15.78 -14.89
CA LYS A 40 11.93 15.63 -13.81
C LYS A 40 11.21 15.22 -12.51
N ILE A 41 11.95 14.70 -11.56
CA ILE A 41 11.38 14.31 -10.24
C ILE A 41 10.65 15.50 -9.58
N ARG A 42 11.22 16.71 -9.63
CA ARG A 42 10.54 17.91 -9.10
C ARG A 42 9.22 18.24 -9.82
N ASP A 43 9.16 17.98 -11.13
CA ASP A 43 7.95 18.23 -11.92
C ASP A 43 6.83 17.24 -11.53
N VAL A 44 7.19 16.03 -11.06
CA VAL A 44 6.23 15.09 -10.48
C VAL A 44 5.63 15.64 -9.19
N GLY A 45 6.43 16.25 -8.31
CA GLY A 45 5.92 16.91 -7.12
C GLY A 45 4.92 18.02 -7.45
N GLN A 46 5.27 18.90 -8.41
CA GLN A 46 4.38 19.96 -8.88
C GLN A 46 3.10 19.38 -9.50
N PHE A 47 3.21 18.34 -10.32
CA PHE A 47 2.05 17.66 -10.91
C PHE A 47 1.08 17.13 -9.84
N TYR A 48 1.60 16.53 -8.75
CA TYR A 48 0.74 16.08 -7.65
C TYR A 48 0.13 17.25 -6.89
N ALA A 49 0.87 18.33 -6.64
CA ALA A 49 0.37 19.54 -5.99
C ALA A 49 -0.74 20.22 -6.79
N ASP A 50 -0.66 20.20 -8.12
CA ASP A 50 -1.68 20.79 -9.01
C ASP A 50 -3.00 19.98 -8.99
N PHE A 51 -2.96 18.67 -8.74
CA PHE A 51 -4.13 17.79 -8.75
C PHE A 51 -4.71 17.47 -7.37
N PHE A 52 -3.90 17.58 -6.31
CA PHE A 52 -4.27 17.17 -4.96
C PHE A 52 -4.01 18.30 -3.96
N GLU A 53 -5.07 18.94 -3.49
CA GLU A 53 -5.00 20.03 -2.51
C GLU A 53 -4.33 19.62 -1.19
N ASP A 54 -4.37 18.31 -0.86
CA ASP A 54 -3.76 17.72 0.33
C ASP A 54 -2.30 17.28 0.14
N PHE A 55 -1.67 17.63 -0.98
CA PHE A 55 -0.27 17.28 -1.24
C PHE A 55 0.68 18.18 -0.45
N ASP A 56 1.57 17.56 0.32
CA ASP A 56 2.58 18.22 1.14
C ASP A 56 3.93 18.23 0.42
N GLU A 57 4.26 19.35 -0.24
CA GLU A 57 5.52 19.54 -0.96
C GLU A 57 6.75 19.44 -0.05
N SER A 58 6.64 19.85 1.22
CA SER A 58 7.74 19.77 2.16
C SER A 58 8.04 18.33 2.57
N ARG A 59 6.99 17.53 2.75
CA ARG A 59 7.09 16.07 2.97
C ARG A 59 7.69 15.39 1.76
N PHE A 60 7.26 15.75 0.56
CA PHE A 60 7.82 15.22 -0.69
C PHE A 60 9.32 15.49 -0.79
N ALA A 61 9.74 16.73 -0.59
CA ALA A 61 11.17 17.09 -0.61
C ALA A 61 11.97 16.32 0.45
N SER A 62 11.43 16.15 1.66
CA SER A 62 12.07 15.39 2.74
C SER A 62 12.22 13.91 2.40
N LEU A 63 11.19 13.30 1.78
CA LEU A 63 11.24 11.92 1.32
C LEU A 63 12.23 11.72 0.18
N LEU A 64 12.29 12.64 -0.79
CA LEU A 64 13.29 12.60 -1.85
C LEU A 64 14.72 12.62 -1.27
N GLN A 65 14.97 13.50 -0.30
CA GLN A 65 16.26 13.57 0.36
C GLN A 65 16.60 12.27 1.11
N PHE A 66 15.65 11.73 1.88
CA PHE A 66 15.84 10.47 2.61
C PHE A 66 16.11 9.28 1.69
N MET A 67 15.39 9.20 0.56
CA MET A 67 15.55 8.16 -0.44
C MET A 67 16.70 8.42 -1.43
N GLN A 68 17.44 9.52 -1.27
CA GLN A 68 18.58 9.92 -2.12
C GLN A 68 18.18 10.12 -3.59
N LEU A 69 17.00 10.67 -3.84
CA LEU A 69 16.51 11.02 -5.17
C LEU A 69 16.81 12.48 -5.50
N THR A 70 17.50 12.72 -6.61
CA THR A 70 17.86 14.05 -7.07
C THR A 70 16.71 14.71 -7.84
N PRO A 71 16.17 15.87 -7.40
CA PRO A 71 15.00 16.50 -8.00
C PRO A 71 15.12 16.82 -9.50
N ASP A 72 16.34 17.08 -9.98
CA ASP A 72 16.60 17.43 -11.39
C ASP A 72 16.74 16.22 -12.33
N LEU A 73 16.76 15.00 -11.79
CA LEU A 73 16.86 13.79 -12.60
C LEU A 73 15.54 13.56 -13.37
N LYS A 74 15.68 13.18 -14.64
CA LYS A 74 14.50 12.85 -15.47
C LYS A 74 13.96 11.49 -15.11
N VAL A 75 12.64 11.35 -15.09
CA VAL A 75 11.93 10.10 -14.79
C VAL A 75 12.42 8.94 -15.67
N LYS A 76 12.60 9.17 -16.97
CA LYS A 76 13.11 8.15 -17.90
C LYS A 76 14.53 7.64 -17.61
N ALA A 77 15.30 8.32 -16.76
CA ALA A 77 16.64 7.93 -16.36
C ALA A 77 16.69 7.17 -15.02
N LEU A 78 15.52 6.95 -14.40
CA LEU A 78 15.42 6.24 -13.13
C LEU A 78 15.60 4.73 -13.34
N SER A 79 16.33 4.09 -12.43
CA SER A 79 16.24 2.63 -12.28
C SER A 79 14.87 2.22 -11.75
N SER A 80 14.51 0.93 -11.85
CA SER A 80 13.26 0.41 -11.30
C SER A 80 13.09 0.74 -9.81
N GLY A 81 14.15 0.57 -9.01
CA GLY A 81 14.14 0.93 -7.59
C GLY A 81 13.98 2.42 -7.33
N MET A 82 14.61 3.29 -8.13
CA MET A 82 14.43 4.74 -8.03
C MET A 82 13.01 5.16 -8.43
N ALA A 83 12.43 4.55 -9.46
CA ALA A 83 11.07 4.80 -9.88
C ALA A 83 10.05 4.39 -8.79
N ALA A 84 10.26 3.23 -8.14
CA ALA A 84 9.44 2.81 -7.02
C ALA A 84 9.54 3.78 -5.83
N LYS A 85 10.74 4.23 -5.46
CA LYS A 85 10.95 5.24 -4.43
C LYS A 85 10.22 6.55 -4.76
N LEU A 86 10.26 7.01 -6.01
CA LEU A 86 9.53 8.21 -6.44
C LEU A 86 8.02 8.04 -6.31
N LYS A 87 7.45 6.90 -6.73
CA LYS A 87 6.03 6.60 -6.58
C LYS A 87 5.60 6.66 -5.12
N ILE A 88 6.37 6.03 -4.25
CA ILE A 88 6.11 6.03 -2.81
C ILE A 88 6.20 7.43 -2.23
N ALA A 89 7.26 8.19 -2.56
CA ALA A 89 7.40 9.56 -2.10
C ALA A 89 6.20 10.43 -2.50
N ALA A 90 5.74 10.35 -3.74
CA ALA A 90 4.57 11.08 -4.21
C ALA A 90 3.27 10.64 -3.50
N THR A 91 3.07 9.33 -3.32
CA THR A 91 1.86 8.78 -2.68
C THR A 91 1.79 9.14 -1.19
N LEU A 92 2.89 9.00 -0.44
CA LEU A 92 2.97 9.30 0.98
C LEU A 92 2.97 10.80 1.28
N SER A 93 3.21 11.65 0.28
CA SER A 93 3.15 13.10 0.44
C SER A 93 1.73 13.66 0.38
N ARG A 94 0.74 12.82 0.09
CA ARG A 94 -0.66 13.17 0.28
C ARG A 94 -1.05 13.01 1.75
N ASN A 95 -1.87 13.92 2.24
CA ASN A 95 -2.42 13.86 3.60
C ASN A 95 -3.76 13.08 3.63
N ALA A 96 -3.79 11.96 2.92
CA ALA A 96 -4.98 11.12 2.80
C ALA A 96 -5.28 10.33 4.08
N GLU A 97 -6.54 10.01 4.30
CA GLU A 97 -7.00 9.19 5.44
C GLU A 97 -6.81 7.69 5.18
N VAL A 98 -6.79 7.29 3.90
CA VAL A 98 -6.46 5.93 3.47
C VAL A 98 -5.34 5.98 2.44
N CYS A 99 -4.27 5.26 2.71
CA CYS A 99 -3.14 5.10 1.79
C CYS A 99 -3.06 3.65 1.32
N MET A 100 -3.23 3.42 0.02
CA MET A 100 -3.16 2.10 -0.58
C MET A 100 -1.85 1.96 -1.36
N LEU A 101 -1.02 1.00 -0.99
CA LEU A 101 0.28 0.72 -1.62
C LEU A 101 0.24 -0.66 -2.28
N ASP A 102 0.28 -0.69 -3.60
CA ASP A 102 0.23 -1.94 -4.38
C ASP A 102 1.63 -2.42 -4.72
N GLU A 103 2.05 -3.53 -4.09
CA GLU A 103 3.38 -4.15 -4.21
C GLU A 103 4.54 -3.14 -4.06
N PRO A 104 4.60 -2.34 -2.97
CA PRO A 104 5.55 -1.23 -2.85
C PRO A 104 7.02 -1.66 -2.81
N LEU A 105 7.33 -2.90 -2.45
CA LEU A 105 8.68 -3.44 -2.32
C LEU A 105 9.13 -4.25 -3.55
N ASN A 106 8.27 -4.40 -4.55
CA ASN A 106 8.55 -5.26 -5.70
C ASN A 106 9.66 -4.66 -6.60
N GLY A 107 10.62 -5.50 -6.98
CA GLY A 107 11.75 -5.09 -7.84
C GLY A 107 12.79 -4.18 -7.19
N ILE A 108 12.83 -4.13 -5.85
CA ILE A 108 13.73 -3.28 -5.07
C ILE A 108 14.72 -4.16 -4.32
N ASP A 109 15.99 -3.72 -4.26
CA ASP A 109 17.02 -4.37 -3.46
C ASP A 109 16.76 -4.23 -1.95
N LEU A 110 17.44 -5.04 -1.15
CA LEU A 110 17.23 -5.10 0.30
C LEU A 110 17.38 -3.73 0.99
N ILE A 111 18.38 -2.96 0.63
CA ILE A 111 18.63 -1.63 1.23
C ILE A 111 17.51 -0.66 0.84
N GLY A 112 17.06 -0.73 -0.39
CA GLY A 112 15.94 0.07 -0.88
C GLY A 112 14.62 -0.29 -0.20
N ARG A 113 14.37 -1.57 0.10
CA ARG A 113 13.18 -2.01 0.85
C ARG A 113 13.17 -1.42 2.25
N ASP A 114 14.29 -1.47 2.98
CA ASP A 114 14.40 -0.85 4.30
C ASP A 114 14.11 0.65 4.25
N GLN A 115 14.62 1.36 3.25
CA GLN A 115 14.33 2.78 3.06
C GLN A 115 12.84 3.04 2.83
N ILE A 116 12.18 2.20 2.05
CA ILE A 116 10.73 2.32 1.80
C ILE A 116 9.93 2.06 3.07
N ILE A 117 10.22 0.98 3.79
CA ILE A 117 9.57 0.66 5.06
C ILE A 117 9.73 1.82 6.06
N GLN A 118 10.95 2.34 6.21
CA GLN A 118 11.19 3.50 7.06
C GLN A 118 10.44 4.77 6.59
N SER A 119 10.26 4.93 5.28
CA SER A 119 9.50 6.05 4.74
C SER A 119 8.02 5.93 5.04
N ILE A 120 7.46 4.72 4.94
CA ILE A 120 6.07 4.45 5.32
C ILE A 120 5.84 4.80 6.79
N LEU A 121 6.70 4.30 7.68
CA LEU A 121 6.59 4.54 9.12
C LEU A 121 6.74 6.02 9.51
N ARG A 122 7.58 6.79 8.80
CA ARG A 122 7.86 8.21 9.13
C ARG A 122 6.89 9.19 8.50
N ALA A 123 6.44 8.90 7.28
CA ALA A 123 5.64 9.85 6.49
C ALA A 123 4.14 9.60 6.61
N ALA A 124 3.73 8.46 7.10
CA ALA A 124 2.32 8.14 7.29
C ALA A 124 1.69 9.12 8.29
N ASN A 125 0.53 9.65 7.92
CA ASN A 125 -0.32 10.34 8.86
C ASN A 125 -0.68 9.35 9.98
N PRO A 126 -0.44 9.68 11.27
CA PRO A 126 -0.74 8.76 12.38
C PRO A 126 -2.21 8.32 12.46
N ASN A 127 -3.11 9.07 11.85
CA ASN A 127 -4.54 8.78 11.81
C ASN A 127 -4.97 8.10 10.51
N ALA A 128 -4.05 7.84 9.57
CA ALA A 128 -4.37 7.19 8.31
C ALA A 128 -4.34 5.66 8.43
N THR A 129 -5.22 5.01 7.72
CA THR A 129 -5.14 3.56 7.47
C THR A 129 -4.23 3.31 6.27
N ILE A 130 -3.20 2.49 6.47
CA ILE A 130 -2.32 2.07 5.37
C ILE A 130 -2.67 0.65 4.98
N LEU A 131 -3.06 0.46 3.73
CA LEU A 131 -3.31 -0.85 3.14
C LEU A 131 -2.17 -1.20 2.18
N ILE A 132 -1.45 -2.28 2.46
CA ILE A 132 -0.32 -2.75 1.65
C ILE A 132 -0.66 -4.10 1.06
N SER A 133 -0.67 -4.23 -0.27
CA SER A 133 -0.65 -5.55 -0.92
C SER A 133 0.80 -5.99 -1.12
N SER A 134 1.14 -7.21 -0.73
CA SER A 134 2.48 -7.77 -0.96
C SER A 134 2.50 -9.29 -0.78
N HIS A 135 3.51 -9.91 -1.38
CA HIS A 135 3.90 -11.29 -1.15
C HIS A 135 5.20 -11.40 -0.32
N LEU A 136 5.77 -10.26 0.11
CA LEU A 136 6.99 -10.17 0.91
C LEU A 136 6.63 -10.03 2.40
N PHE A 137 6.08 -11.10 2.98
CA PHE A 137 5.52 -11.09 4.33
C PHE A 137 6.58 -10.80 5.40
N ASP A 138 7.76 -11.41 5.28
CA ASP A 138 8.81 -11.32 6.31
C ASP A 138 9.32 -9.88 6.49
N GLU A 139 9.32 -9.06 5.42
CA GLU A 139 9.71 -7.66 5.45
C GLU A 139 8.62 -6.75 6.04
N LEU A 140 7.35 -7.09 5.83
CA LEU A 140 6.22 -6.26 6.26
C LEU A 140 5.64 -6.66 7.61
N GLU A 141 5.78 -7.92 8.02
CA GLU A 141 5.24 -8.44 9.29
C GLU A 141 5.64 -7.59 10.52
N PRO A 142 6.85 -6.99 10.59
CA PRO A 142 7.23 -6.12 11.73
C PRO A 142 6.49 -4.79 11.81
N ILE A 143 5.78 -4.37 10.76
CA ILE A 143 5.17 -3.03 10.67
C ILE A 143 3.66 -3.04 10.45
N VAL A 144 3.04 -4.22 10.39
CA VAL A 144 1.59 -4.36 10.18
C VAL A 144 0.90 -4.79 11.47
N ASP A 145 -0.29 -4.26 11.69
CA ASP A 145 -1.11 -4.59 12.85
C ASP A 145 -2.15 -5.66 12.49
N HIS A 146 -2.65 -5.62 11.25
CA HIS A 146 -3.75 -6.46 10.79
C HIS A 146 -3.42 -7.14 9.46
N ILE A 147 -3.84 -8.39 9.31
CA ILE A 147 -3.60 -9.21 8.12
C ILE A 147 -4.93 -9.59 7.47
N VAL A 148 -4.95 -9.47 6.14
CA VAL A 148 -6.02 -9.98 5.28
C VAL A 148 -5.40 -10.88 4.21
N MET A 149 -5.58 -12.19 4.32
CA MET A 149 -5.09 -13.15 3.33
C MET A 149 -6.21 -13.56 2.37
N MET A 150 -5.95 -13.42 1.09
CA MET A 150 -6.91 -13.72 0.03
C MET A 150 -6.36 -14.78 -0.92
N ALA A 151 -7.23 -15.69 -1.36
CA ALA A 151 -6.93 -16.68 -2.38
C ALA A 151 -8.12 -16.90 -3.32
N ASN A 152 -7.85 -16.92 -4.63
CA ASN A 152 -8.89 -17.14 -5.65
C ASN A 152 -10.11 -16.22 -5.49
N GLY A 153 -9.88 -14.96 -5.10
CA GLY A 153 -10.94 -13.97 -4.88
C GLY A 153 -11.75 -14.15 -3.59
N SER A 154 -11.33 -15.06 -2.71
CA SER A 154 -11.99 -15.32 -1.42
C SER A 154 -11.09 -14.97 -0.26
N LEU A 155 -11.69 -14.50 0.83
CA LEU A 155 -11.03 -14.28 2.10
C LEU A 155 -10.68 -15.62 2.74
N VAL A 156 -9.41 -15.80 3.10
CA VAL A 156 -8.87 -17.04 3.70
C VAL A 156 -8.60 -16.87 5.18
N LEU A 157 -7.96 -15.76 5.55
CA LEU A 157 -7.58 -15.43 6.91
C LEU A 157 -7.67 -13.93 7.10
N GLU A 158 -8.21 -13.50 8.22
CA GLU A 158 -8.27 -12.09 8.63
C GLU A 158 -8.14 -11.99 10.15
N GLY A 159 -7.42 -10.98 10.62
CA GLY A 159 -7.32 -10.68 12.04
C GLY A 159 -6.07 -9.88 12.40
N GLU A 160 -6.01 -9.52 13.67
CA GLU A 160 -4.84 -8.88 14.27
C GLU A 160 -3.62 -9.82 14.20
N LEU A 161 -2.46 -9.30 13.83
CA LEU A 161 -1.25 -10.07 13.64
C LEU A 161 -0.89 -10.90 14.89
N GLU A 162 -0.91 -10.28 16.07
CA GLU A 162 -0.54 -10.94 17.32
C GLU A 162 -1.55 -12.02 17.74
N GLU A 163 -2.83 -11.84 17.43
CA GLU A 163 -3.86 -12.86 17.66
C GLU A 163 -3.64 -14.07 16.74
N ILE A 164 -3.32 -13.82 15.47
CA ILE A 164 -3.01 -14.88 14.50
C ILE A 164 -1.77 -15.65 14.95
N ARG A 165 -0.70 -14.97 15.32
CA ARG A 165 0.53 -15.58 15.84
C ARG A 165 0.27 -16.46 17.08
N THR A 166 -0.50 -15.94 18.03
CA THR A 166 -0.86 -16.66 19.25
C THR A 166 -1.71 -17.89 18.94
N ARG A 167 -2.68 -17.75 18.04
CA ARG A 167 -3.63 -18.81 17.69
C ARG A 167 -2.99 -19.96 16.94
N TYR A 168 -2.11 -19.66 16.00
CA TYR A 168 -1.52 -20.66 15.10
C TYR A 168 -0.09 -21.07 15.50
N GLY A 169 0.61 -20.29 16.31
CA GLY A 169 1.99 -20.54 16.70
C GLY A 169 2.99 -20.49 15.54
N LYS A 170 2.68 -19.72 14.49
CA LYS A 170 3.39 -19.69 13.21
C LYS A 170 3.53 -18.26 12.69
N SER A 171 4.54 -18.02 11.83
CA SER A 171 4.66 -16.80 11.06
C SER A 171 3.59 -16.72 9.96
N ILE A 172 3.32 -15.52 9.45
CA ILE A 172 2.41 -15.34 8.30
C ILE A 172 2.95 -16.04 7.06
N SER A 173 4.27 -16.01 6.83
CA SER A 173 4.95 -16.76 5.77
C SER A 173 4.69 -18.26 5.84
N ASP A 174 4.71 -18.85 7.04
CA ASP A 174 4.47 -20.30 7.22
C ASP A 174 2.99 -20.63 6.97
N LEU A 175 2.06 -19.81 7.48
CA LEU A 175 0.63 -19.99 7.23
C LEU A 175 0.31 -19.88 5.74
N TYR A 176 0.93 -18.92 5.04
CA TYR A 176 0.79 -18.77 3.60
C TYR A 176 1.28 -20.01 2.84
N ARG A 177 2.49 -20.50 3.18
CA ARG A 177 3.07 -21.71 2.56
C ARG A 177 2.18 -22.92 2.78
N GLU A 178 1.70 -23.15 3.99
CA GLU A 178 0.82 -24.28 4.30
C GLU A 178 -0.48 -24.23 3.48
N TYR A 179 -1.07 -23.05 3.38
CA TYR A 179 -2.31 -22.90 2.62
C TYR A 179 -2.12 -23.16 1.12
N PHE A 180 -1.04 -22.64 0.53
CA PHE A 180 -0.83 -22.72 -0.92
C PHE A 180 -0.01 -23.94 -1.37
N SER A 181 0.72 -24.64 -0.47
CA SER A 181 1.47 -25.86 -0.83
C SER A 181 0.63 -27.12 -0.90
N GLY A 182 -0.62 -27.07 -0.50
CA GLY A 182 -1.52 -28.25 -0.46
C GLY A 182 -1.15 -29.30 0.61
N VAL A 183 -0.17 -29.04 1.44
CA VAL A 183 0.28 -29.92 2.52
C VAL A 183 -0.52 -29.63 3.79
N SER A 184 -1.77 -30.01 3.84
CA SER A 184 -2.75 -29.73 4.89
C SER A 184 -3.34 -28.33 4.78
N GLN A 185 -4.57 -28.22 4.30
CA GLN A 185 -5.31 -26.98 4.51
C GLN A 185 -5.48 -26.81 6.04
N PRO A 186 -4.88 -25.80 6.65
CA PRO A 186 -5.21 -25.49 8.04
C PRO A 186 -6.71 -25.25 8.05
N ALA A 187 -7.44 -25.86 8.98
CA ALA A 187 -8.84 -25.57 9.18
C ALA A 187 -8.95 -24.13 9.69
N PHE A 188 -8.90 -23.16 8.77
CA PHE A 188 -9.25 -21.81 9.12
C PHE A 188 -10.73 -21.82 9.53
N PRO A 189 -11.08 -21.39 10.73
CA PRO A 189 -12.46 -21.25 11.10
C PRO A 189 -13.11 -20.34 10.05
N GLN A 190 -14.12 -20.86 9.38
CA GLN A 190 -14.96 -20.04 8.52
C GLN A 190 -15.46 -18.89 9.40
N ASN A 191 -15.05 -17.68 9.11
CA ASN A 191 -15.63 -16.53 9.77
C ASN A 191 -17.15 -16.66 9.60
N PRO A 192 -17.94 -16.51 10.67
CA PRO A 192 -19.37 -16.45 10.52
C PRO A 192 -19.68 -15.37 9.47
N PRO A 193 -20.67 -15.59 8.58
CA PRO A 193 -21.03 -14.61 7.58
C PRO A 193 -21.23 -13.27 8.31
N VAL A 194 -20.52 -12.23 7.86
CA VAL A 194 -20.72 -10.87 8.34
C VAL A 194 -22.18 -10.57 8.04
N ASN A 195 -23.03 -10.60 9.06
CA ASN A 195 -24.42 -10.21 8.93
C ASN A 195 -24.41 -8.72 8.56
N PRO A 196 -24.90 -8.33 7.39
CA PRO A 196 -25.10 -6.91 7.12
C PRO A 196 -26.15 -6.43 8.12
N THR A 197 -25.69 -5.72 9.13
CA THR A 197 -26.61 -5.00 10.02
C THR A 197 -27.34 -3.96 9.17
N VAL A 198 -28.65 -4.08 9.15
CA VAL A 198 -29.67 -3.26 8.51
C VAL A 198 -29.46 -1.78 8.76
#